data_fc10ca366d7ae94b69cff7f16a1d92ff
#
_entry.id   fc10ca366d7ae94b69cff7f16a1d92ff
#
_cell.length_a   1.000
_cell.length_b   1.000
_cell.length_c   1.000
_cell.angle_alpha   90.00
_cell.angle_beta   90.00
_cell.angle_gamma   90.00
#
_symmetry.space_group_name_H-M   'P 1'
#
loop_
_entity.id
_entity.type
_entity.pdbx_description
1 polymer ?
#
loop_
_entity_poly.entity_id
_entity_poly.type
_entity_poly.pdbx_seq_one_letter_code
_entity_poly.pdbx_strand_id
1 'polypeptide(L)'
;LVDLWGFGASVPKKAPSEAEIKEVLKYTGFDKLKFADGYSRVKKSNDNIYINLSAIAKGYGVDRIARLLEDEGYTDFVVEIGGEVVARGSRSEEEKGWKIGVVKPSETPETAFVADLRNAAVATSGDYRNYYYKDGKKYSHTISPKSGYPVEHNLASVTVFDDNCMDADALATAAMSMGETKALKFAADNNLALVMFVREEDGSLKTLVSDKARKILGE
;
A
#
# COMPACT_ATOMS: atom_id res chain seq x y z
N LEU A 1 -7.63 -4.74 -15.01
CA LEU A 1 -7.56 -3.28 -15.15
C LEU A 1 -6.10 -2.79 -15.16
N VAL A 2 -5.27 -3.16 -14.17
CA VAL A 2 -3.87 -2.71 -14.08
C VAL A 2 -3.09 -3.03 -15.35
N ASP A 3 -3.19 -4.26 -15.85
CA ASP A 3 -2.55 -4.67 -17.12
C ASP A 3 -3.13 -3.91 -18.33
N LEU A 4 -4.44 -3.66 -18.35
CA LEU A 4 -5.10 -2.89 -19.41
C LEU A 4 -4.52 -1.48 -19.55
N TRP A 5 -4.17 -0.84 -18.41
CA TRP A 5 -3.54 0.48 -18.36
C TRP A 5 -2.01 0.45 -18.58
N GLY A 6 -1.43 -0.75 -18.84
CA GLY A 6 -0.01 -0.89 -19.13
C GLY A 6 0.90 -0.86 -17.91
N PHE A 7 0.36 -1.13 -16.71
CA PHE A 7 1.15 -1.24 -15.48
C PHE A 7 1.50 -2.68 -15.09
N GLY A 8 1.11 -3.67 -15.90
CA GLY A 8 1.55 -5.05 -15.77
C GLY A 8 3.01 -5.26 -16.21
N ALA A 9 3.60 -6.37 -15.79
CA ALA A 9 5.04 -6.63 -15.95
C ALA A 9 5.55 -6.66 -17.41
N SER A 10 4.68 -6.88 -18.41
CA SER A 10 5.08 -7.08 -19.81
C SER A 10 4.19 -6.34 -20.82
N VAL A 11 3.43 -5.34 -20.36
CA VAL A 11 2.45 -4.65 -21.20
C VAL A 11 2.95 -3.25 -21.57
N PRO A 12 2.88 -2.83 -22.85
CA PRO A 12 3.19 -1.44 -23.23
C PRO A 12 2.25 -0.45 -22.53
N LYS A 13 2.80 0.65 -22.03
CA LYS A 13 2.04 1.73 -21.41
C LYS A 13 1.13 2.39 -22.46
N LYS A 14 -0.17 2.06 -22.41
CA LYS A 14 -1.19 2.55 -23.34
C LYS A 14 -2.46 2.87 -22.57
N ALA A 15 -2.99 4.07 -22.73
CA ALA A 15 -4.34 4.36 -22.24
C ALA A 15 -5.38 3.60 -23.06
N PRO A 16 -6.22 2.78 -22.41
CA PRO A 16 -7.26 2.02 -23.08
C PRO A 16 -8.43 2.91 -23.54
N SER A 17 -9.22 2.40 -24.47
CA SER A 17 -10.50 3.00 -24.85
C SER A 17 -11.55 2.77 -23.76
N GLU A 18 -12.60 3.61 -23.76
CA GLU A 18 -13.73 3.44 -22.85
C GLU A 18 -14.43 2.08 -23.02
N ALA A 19 -14.50 1.57 -24.25
CA ALA A 19 -15.09 0.27 -24.55
C ALA A 19 -14.28 -0.88 -23.91
N GLU A 20 -12.93 -0.84 -23.97
CA GLU A 20 -12.06 -1.82 -23.34
C GLU A 20 -12.21 -1.78 -21.80
N ILE A 21 -12.29 -0.58 -21.20
CA ILE A 21 -12.50 -0.42 -19.76
C ILE A 21 -13.86 -1.03 -19.35
N LYS A 22 -14.94 -0.69 -20.06
CA LYS A 22 -16.30 -1.24 -19.78
C LYS A 22 -16.33 -2.75 -19.88
N GLU A 23 -15.61 -3.33 -20.85
CA GLU A 23 -15.54 -4.78 -21.01
C GLU A 23 -14.87 -5.44 -19.80
N VAL A 24 -13.68 -4.95 -19.37
CA VAL A 24 -12.94 -5.51 -18.26
C VAL A 24 -13.66 -5.32 -16.92
N LEU A 25 -14.42 -4.23 -16.74
CA LEU A 25 -15.24 -4.00 -15.54
C LEU A 25 -16.30 -5.09 -15.31
N LYS A 26 -16.78 -5.77 -16.35
CA LYS A 26 -17.77 -6.87 -16.21
C LYS A 26 -17.26 -8.02 -15.35
N TYR A 27 -15.93 -8.24 -15.30
CA TYR A 27 -15.29 -9.30 -14.52
C TYR A 27 -14.25 -8.77 -13.51
N THR A 28 -14.33 -7.47 -13.17
CA THR A 28 -13.59 -6.84 -12.07
C THR A 28 -14.49 -6.71 -10.84
N GLY A 29 -13.96 -7.06 -9.66
CA GLY A 29 -14.67 -6.89 -8.38
C GLY A 29 -14.53 -8.10 -7.47
N PHE A 30 -14.42 -7.84 -6.17
CA PHE A 30 -14.29 -8.86 -5.13
C PHE A 30 -15.57 -9.69 -4.97
N ASP A 31 -16.73 -9.09 -5.22
CA ASP A 31 -18.05 -9.72 -5.23
C ASP A 31 -18.18 -10.88 -6.24
N LYS A 32 -17.28 -10.94 -7.21
CA LYS A 32 -17.21 -12.00 -8.22
C LYS A 32 -16.37 -13.21 -7.80
N LEU A 33 -15.83 -13.18 -6.59
CA LEU A 33 -15.11 -14.29 -5.98
C LEU A 33 -15.96 -14.94 -4.91
N LYS A 34 -16.02 -16.27 -4.90
CA LYS A 34 -16.69 -17.06 -3.86
C LYS A 34 -15.63 -17.83 -3.08
N PHE A 35 -15.72 -17.75 -1.78
CA PHE A 35 -14.80 -18.43 -0.87
C PHE A 35 -15.53 -19.59 -0.18
N ALA A 36 -14.81 -20.67 0.08
CA ALA A 36 -15.32 -21.85 0.79
C ALA A 36 -14.23 -22.40 1.72
N ASP A 37 -14.66 -23.24 2.66
CA ASP A 37 -13.80 -23.98 3.58
C ASP A 37 -12.80 -23.09 4.34
N GLY A 38 -13.31 -22.05 4.99
CA GLY A 38 -12.46 -21.11 5.75
C GLY A 38 -11.45 -20.37 4.89
N TYR A 39 -11.88 -19.95 3.69
CA TYR A 39 -11.05 -19.28 2.68
C TYR A 39 -9.95 -20.13 2.03
N SER A 40 -9.90 -21.43 2.30
CA SER A 40 -8.90 -22.33 1.68
C SER A 40 -9.16 -22.58 0.19
N ARG A 41 -10.37 -22.32 -0.29
CA ARG A 41 -10.75 -22.42 -1.70
C ARG A 41 -11.42 -21.15 -2.20
N VAL A 42 -11.05 -20.74 -3.43
CA VAL A 42 -11.67 -19.63 -4.13
C VAL A 42 -12.21 -20.07 -5.48
N LYS A 43 -13.43 -19.65 -5.80
CA LYS A 43 -14.07 -19.85 -7.11
C LYS A 43 -14.33 -18.52 -7.76
N LYS A 44 -13.85 -18.35 -8.98
CA LYS A 44 -14.16 -17.21 -9.84
C LYS A 44 -15.53 -17.39 -10.47
N SER A 45 -16.35 -16.34 -10.55
CA SER A 45 -17.65 -16.37 -11.24
C SER A 45 -17.50 -16.29 -12.77
N ASN A 46 -16.31 -15.92 -13.28
CA ASN A 46 -15.97 -15.83 -14.69
C ASN A 46 -14.50 -16.21 -14.86
N ASP A 47 -14.17 -17.00 -15.89
CA ASP A 47 -12.82 -17.50 -16.14
C ASP A 47 -11.83 -16.37 -16.50
N ASN A 48 -12.32 -15.26 -17.04
CA ASN A 48 -11.51 -14.07 -17.37
C ASN A 48 -11.06 -13.28 -16.13
N ILE A 49 -11.55 -13.60 -14.91
CA ILE A 49 -11.08 -12.95 -13.69
C ILE A 49 -9.63 -13.36 -13.46
N TYR A 50 -8.75 -12.36 -13.38
CA TYR A 50 -7.36 -12.50 -12.95
C TYR A 50 -7.23 -11.93 -11.54
N ILE A 51 -6.68 -12.73 -10.61
CA ILE A 51 -6.42 -12.30 -9.23
C ILE A 51 -4.98 -11.80 -9.19
N ASN A 52 -4.82 -10.49 -8.98
CA ASN A 52 -3.51 -9.85 -8.81
C ASN A 52 -3.24 -9.62 -7.33
N LEU A 53 -2.14 -10.18 -6.83
CA LEU A 53 -1.74 -10.10 -5.43
C LEU A 53 -0.64 -9.04 -5.17
N SER A 54 -0.36 -8.17 -6.12
CA SER A 54 0.73 -7.16 -6.01
C SER A 54 0.58 -6.23 -4.81
N ALA A 55 -0.65 -6.01 -4.34
CA ALA A 55 -0.95 -5.15 -3.19
C ALA A 55 -0.65 -5.78 -1.82
N ILE A 56 -0.23 -7.04 -1.78
CA ILE A 56 0.06 -7.77 -0.53
C ILE A 56 1.34 -8.61 -0.64
N ALA A 57 1.90 -8.74 -1.83
CA ALA A 57 2.95 -9.72 -2.10
C ALA A 57 4.26 -9.38 -1.39
N LYS A 58 4.62 -8.09 -1.33
CA LYS A 58 5.85 -7.64 -0.66
C LYS A 58 5.70 -7.81 0.85
N GLY A 59 4.61 -7.31 1.42
CA GLY A 59 4.30 -7.48 2.84
C GLY A 59 4.25 -8.94 3.27
N TYR A 60 3.60 -9.80 2.47
CA TYR A 60 3.60 -11.24 2.70
C TYR A 60 5.01 -11.84 2.68
N GLY A 61 5.85 -11.43 1.72
CA GLY A 61 7.24 -11.87 1.62
C GLY A 61 8.05 -11.51 2.87
N VAL A 62 7.89 -10.27 3.36
CA VAL A 62 8.52 -9.80 4.60
C VAL A 62 8.07 -10.64 5.79
N ASP A 63 6.76 -10.86 5.96
CA ASP A 63 6.22 -11.66 7.07
C ASP A 63 6.71 -13.12 7.02
N ARG A 64 6.86 -13.70 5.82
CA ARG A 64 7.37 -15.06 5.67
C ARG A 64 8.83 -15.20 6.08
N ILE A 65 9.67 -14.21 5.76
CA ILE A 65 11.08 -14.19 6.19
C ILE A 65 11.17 -13.90 7.69
N ALA A 66 10.38 -12.94 8.21
CA ALA A 66 10.32 -12.67 9.64
C ALA A 66 9.95 -13.93 10.44
N ARG A 67 8.94 -14.66 10.00
CA ARG A 67 8.53 -15.92 10.61
C ARG A 67 9.63 -16.98 10.59
N LEU A 68 10.35 -17.11 9.47
CA LEU A 68 11.49 -18.04 9.39
C LEU A 68 12.56 -17.69 10.43
N LEU A 69 12.89 -16.40 10.58
CA LEU A 69 13.87 -15.99 11.58
C LEU A 69 13.39 -16.25 13.02
N GLU A 70 12.11 -16.01 13.31
CA GLU A 70 11.49 -16.34 14.60
C GLU A 70 11.55 -17.85 14.88
N ASP A 71 11.23 -18.68 13.90
CA ASP A 71 11.27 -20.16 14.01
C ASP A 71 12.72 -20.68 14.23
N GLU A 72 13.75 -19.97 13.72
CA GLU A 72 15.18 -20.23 13.94
C GLU A 72 15.69 -19.63 15.28
N GLY A 73 14.83 -18.96 16.05
CA GLY A 73 15.16 -18.44 17.39
C GLY A 73 15.75 -17.04 17.41
N TYR A 74 15.74 -16.30 16.30
CA TYR A 74 16.14 -14.89 16.30
C TYR A 74 15.02 -14.01 16.88
N THR A 75 15.36 -13.13 17.79
CA THR A 75 14.41 -12.24 18.50
C THR A 75 14.53 -10.77 18.08
N ASP A 76 15.70 -10.36 17.59
CA ASP A 76 16.05 -8.97 17.32
C ASP A 76 16.52 -8.82 15.88
N PHE A 77 15.64 -8.37 15.00
CA PHE A 77 15.93 -8.23 13.58
C PHE A 77 14.99 -7.24 12.87
N VAL A 78 15.39 -6.81 11.70
CA VAL A 78 14.56 -6.09 10.72
C VAL A 78 14.61 -6.85 9.41
N VAL A 79 13.46 -7.04 8.79
CA VAL A 79 13.32 -7.55 7.42
C VAL A 79 12.71 -6.47 6.56
N GLU A 80 13.29 -6.20 5.40
CA GLU A 80 12.80 -5.22 4.43
C GLU A 80 12.79 -5.81 3.02
N ILE A 81 11.69 -5.61 2.30
CA ILE A 81 11.57 -5.92 0.88
C ILE A 81 10.89 -4.74 0.17
N GLY A 82 11.66 -3.96 -0.59
CA GLY A 82 11.14 -2.89 -1.45
C GLY A 82 10.41 -1.76 -0.72
N GLY A 83 10.75 -1.53 0.55
CA GLY A 83 10.19 -0.49 1.41
C GLY A 83 9.14 -0.97 2.40
N GLU A 84 8.68 -2.22 2.29
CA GLU A 84 7.87 -2.88 3.30
C GLU A 84 8.77 -3.50 4.36
N VAL A 85 8.48 -3.25 5.64
CA VAL A 85 9.37 -3.55 6.76
C VAL A 85 8.63 -4.24 7.89
N VAL A 86 9.28 -5.25 8.48
CA VAL A 86 8.94 -5.79 9.81
C VAL A 86 10.14 -5.57 10.73
N ALA A 87 9.87 -5.10 11.93
CA ALA A 87 10.84 -4.99 13.01
C ALA A 87 10.44 -5.90 14.17
N ARG A 88 11.38 -6.66 14.71
CA ARG A 88 11.23 -7.49 15.91
C ARG A 88 12.30 -7.13 16.92
N GLY A 89 11.91 -7.14 18.21
CA GLY A 89 12.81 -6.79 19.29
C GLY A 89 13.39 -5.38 19.19
N SER A 90 14.68 -5.22 19.46
CA SER A 90 15.39 -3.94 19.48
C SER A 90 16.84 -4.10 19.01
N ARG A 91 17.45 -2.99 18.60
CA ARG A 91 18.85 -2.97 18.17
C ARG A 91 19.83 -3.23 19.31
N SER A 92 19.48 -2.82 20.52
CA SER A 92 20.26 -3.02 21.73
C SER A 92 19.32 -3.05 22.96
N GLU A 93 19.84 -3.42 24.13
CA GLU A 93 19.09 -3.42 25.39
C GLU A 93 18.66 -1.99 25.83
N GLU A 94 19.39 -0.97 25.37
CA GLU A 94 19.13 0.44 25.69
C GLU A 94 18.07 1.07 24.78
N GLU A 95 17.84 0.51 23.58
CA GLU A 95 16.89 1.03 22.60
C GLU A 95 15.52 0.37 22.73
N LYS A 96 14.44 1.17 22.59
CA LYS A 96 13.06 0.68 22.71
C LYS A 96 12.56 -0.06 21.48
N GLY A 97 13.33 -0.08 20.39
CA GLY A 97 12.96 -0.67 19.10
C GLY A 97 13.96 -0.31 18.02
N TRP A 98 13.50 -0.43 16.77
CA TRP A 98 14.26 -0.09 15.57
C TRP A 98 13.78 1.24 14.99
N LYS A 99 14.71 2.13 14.66
CA LYS A 99 14.38 3.42 14.06
C LYS A 99 14.10 3.26 12.57
N ILE A 100 12.84 3.36 12.19
CA ILE A 100 12.40 3.24 10.80
C ILE A 100 11.93 4.61 10.31
N GLY A 101 12.51 5.05 9.18
CA GLY A 101 12.18 6.33 8.57
C GLY A 101 10.96 6.24 7.65
N VAL A 102 9.99 7.15 7.82
CA VAL A 102 8.94 7.43 6.86
C VAL A 102 9.42 8.53 5.93
N VAL A 103 9.52 8.24 4.64
CA VAL A 103 10.11 9.15 3.63
C VAL A 103 9.02 9.94 2.94
N LYS A 104 9.26 11.25 2.72
CA LYS A 104 8.39 12.10 1.88
C LYS A 104 8.40 11.61 0.43
N PRO A 105 7.26 11.71 -0.27
CA PRO A 105 7.16 11.39 -1.71
C PRO A 105 7.73 12.53 -2.57
N SER A 106 9.04 12.71 -2.53
CA SER A 106 9.81 13.73 -3.27
C SER A 106 10.87 13.09 -4.15
N GLU A 107 11.42 13.86 -5.11
CA GLU A 107 12.50 13.39 -6.00
C GLU A 107 13.78 13.06 -5.22
N THR A 108 14.07 13.86 -4.19
CA THR A 108 15.16 13.60 -3.24
C THR A 108 14.60 12.97 -1.98
N PRO A 109 15.07 11.76 -1.59
CA PRO A 109 14.61 11.12 -0.36
C PRO A 109 14.86 12.00 0.88
N GLU A 110 13.80 12.37 1.58
CA GLU A 110 13.84 13.13 2.83
C GLU A 110 13.00 12.39 3.87
N THR A 111 13.59 12.10 5.02
CA THR A 111 12.86 11.48 6.14
C THR A 111 11.95 12.52 6.78
N ALA A 112 10.66 12.27 6.76
CA ALA A 112 9.66 13.13 7.40
C ALA A 112 9.48 12.79 8.88
N PHE A 113 9.45 11.50 9.20
CA PHE A 113 9.27 10.97 10.54
C PHE A 113 10.22 9.80 10.78
N VAL A 114 10.57 9.60 12.03
CA VAL A 114 11.26 8.38 12.48
C VAL A 114 10.36 7.72 13.53
N ALA A 115 9.94 6.49 13.26
CA ALA A 115 9.19 5.69 14.19
C ALA A 115 10.12 4.69 14.89
N ASP A 116 9.98 4.55 16.21
CA ASP A 116 10.61 3.47 16.96
C ASP A 116 9.69 2.24 16.90
N LEU A 117 10.01 1.31 16.00
CA LEU A 117 9.21 0.10 15.81
C LEU A 117 9.77 -1.07 16.62
N ARG A 118 8.89 -1.67 17.42
CA ARG A 118 9.16 -2.91 18.14
C ARG A 118 8.00 -3.88 17.93
N ASN A 119 8.27 -5.05 17.38
CA ASN A 119 7.27 -6.08 17.09
C ASN A 119 6.11 -5.53 16.22
N ALA A 120 6.45 -4.76 15.21
CA ALA A 120 5.50 -4.10 14.33
C ALA A 120 5.99 -4.11 12.89
N ALA A 121 5.10 -3.73 11.98
CA ALA A 121 5.35 -3.62 10.57
C ALA A 121 5.00 -2.23 10.04
N VAL A 122 5.58 -1.86 8.91
CA VAL A 122 5.24 -0.65 8.17
C VAL A 122 5.30 -0.92 6.66
N ALA A 123 4.34 -0.40 5.93
CA ALA A 123 4.31 -0.45 4.48
C ALA A 123 3.86 0.90 3.89
N THR A 124 4.34 1.23 2.69
CA THR A 124 4.04 2.49 2.03
C THR A 124 3.61 2.30 0.59
N SER A 125 2.42 2.77 0.24
CA SER A 125 1.95 2.94 -1.13
C SER A 125 2.08 4.40 -1.58
N GLY A 126 2.49 4.62 -2.83
CA GLY A 126 2.62 5.98 -3.38
C GLY A 126 2.51 6.03 -4.89
N ASP A 127 2.06 7.17 -5.44
CA ASP A 127 1.84 7.39 -6.87
C ASP A 127 3.04 8.00 -7.60
N TYR A 128 4.13 8.27 -6.88
CA TYR A 128 5.28 9.04 -7.39
C TYR A 128 6.35 8.21 -8.09
N ARG A 129 6.31 6.88 -8.00
CA ARG A 129 7.30 5.97 -8.60
C ARG A 129 6.84 5.28 -9.87
N ASN A 130 5.54 5.02 -10.04
CA ASN A 130 5.01 4.26 -11.16
C ASN A 130 3.85 4.99 -11.83
N TYR A 131 4.17 5.81 -12.82
CA TYR A 131 3.23 6.59 -13.62
C TYR A 131 3.79 6.80 -15.03
N TYR A 132 2.95 7.29 -15.93
CA TYR A 132 3.37 7.82 -17.22
C TYR A 132 2.54 9.03 -17.61
N TYR A 133 3.07 9.84 -18.53
CA TYR A 133 2.34 10.95 -19.15
C TYR A 133 1.86 10.57 -20.55
N LYS A 134 0.62 10.96 -20.89
CA LYS A 134 0.07 10.89 -22.23
C LYS A 134 -0.81 12.12 -22.45
N ASP A 135 -0.60 12.81 -23.56
CA ASP A 135 -1.37 14.02 -23.95
C ASP A 135 -1.42 15.08 -22.81
N GLY A 136 -0.30 15.26 -22.09
CA GLY A 136 -0.18 16.18 -20.94
C GLY A 136 -0.84 15.71 -19.64
N LYS A 137 -1.54 14.57 -19.63
CA LYS A 137 -2.18 14.00 -18.45
C LYS A 137 -1.31 12.92 -17.81
N LYS A 138 -1.16 12.97 -16.46
CA LYS A 138 -0.50 11.94 -15.64
C LYS A 138 -1.47 10.77 -15.41
N TYR A 139 -0.99 9.56 -15.61
CA TYR A 139 -1.70 8.31 -15.28
C TYR A 139 -0.88 7.54 -14.26
N SER A 140 -1.46 7.31 -13.08
CA SER A 140 -0.83 6.52 -12.02
C SER A 140 -1.20 5.04 -12.14
N HIS A 141 -0.40 4.16 -11.53
CA HIS A 141 -0.65 2.72 -11.53
C HIS A 141 -1.79 2.30 -10.59
N THR A 142 -2.25 3.17 -9.71
CA THR A 142 -3.38 2.91 -8.83
C THR A 142 -4.68 3.12 -9.61
N ILE A 143 -5.35 2.02 -9.94
CA ILE A 143 -6.58 2.02 -10.73
C ILE A 143 -7.79 1.80 -9.83
N SER A 144 -8.78 2.67 -9.94
CA SER A 144 -10.05 2.51 -9.23
C SER A 144 -10.81 1.28 -9.77
N PRO A 145 -11.11 0.27 -8.94
CA PRO A 145 -11.89 -0.90 -9.37
C PRO A 145 -13.36 -0.57 -9.68
N LYS A 146 -13.82 0.62 -9.26
CA LYS A 146 -15.20 1.09 -9.51
C LYS A 146 -15.34 1.80 -10.85
N SER A 147 -14.43 2.72 -11.15
CA SER A 147 -14.48 3.48 -12.41
C SER A 147 -13.71 2.81 -13.54
N GLY A 148 -12.72 1.99 -13.23
CA GLY A 148 -11.78 1.41 -14.19
C GLY A 148 -10.69 2.37 -14.66
N TYR A 149 -10.65 3.60 -14.11
CA TYR A 149 -9.66 4.63 -14.43
C TYR A 149 -8.63 4.79 -13.31
N PRO A 150 -7.42 5.30 -13.61
CA PRO A 150 -6.50 5.76 -12.59
C PRO A 150 -7.17 6.73 -11.62
N VAL A 151 -6.81 6.65 -10.35
CA VAL A 151 -7.35 7.56 -9.32
C VAL A 151 -6.89 8.99 -9.59
N GLU A 152 -7.80 9.94 -9.40
CA GLU A 152 -7.57 11.37 -9.60
C GLU A 152 -7.78 12.10 -8.27
N HIS A 153 -6.75 12.09 -7.40
CA HIS A 153 -6.71 12.80 -6.13
C HIS A 153 -5.28 13.25 -5.84
N ASN A 154 -5.13 14.11 -4.86
CA ASN A 154 -3.83 14.70 -4.52
C ASN A 154 -3.00 13.86 -3.53
N LEU A 155 -3.50 12.72 -3.10
CA LEU A 155 -2.78 11.81 -2.20
C LEU A 155 -1.54 11.27 -2.88
N ALA A 156 -0.37 11.61 -2.36
CA ALA A 156 0.93 11.27 -2.92
C ALA A 156 1.47 9.95 -2.38
N SER A 157 1.29 9.70 -1.07
CA SER A 157 1.64 8.43 -0.45
C SER A 157 0.84 8.19 0.83
N VAL A 158 0.73 6.92 1.18
CA VAL A 158 0.14 6.43 2.43
C VAL A 158 1.10 5.45 3.06
N THR A 159 1.50 5.70 4.30
CA THR A 159 2.23 4.76 5.14
C THR A 159 1.30 4.21 6.22
N VAL A 160 1.30 2.90 6.39
CA VAL A 160 0.49 2.20 7.39
C VAL A 160 1.40 1.46 8.34
N PHE A 161 1.12 1.57 9.65
CA PHE A 161 1.73 0.76 10.71
C PHE A 161 0.73 -0.29 11.17
N ASP A 162 1.17 -1.55 11.26
CA ASP A 162 0.35 -2.68 11.67
C ASP A 162 1.21 -3.74 12.40
N ASP A 163 0.59 -4.78 12.90
CA ASP A 163 1.28 -5.90 13.57
C ASP A 163 1.98 -6.82 12.55
N ASN A 164 1.45 -6.92 11.33
CA ASN A 164 2.03 -7.67 10.23
C ASN A 164 2.12 -6.84 8.95
N CYS A 165 3.09 -7.18 8.12
CA CYS A 165 3.44 -6.40 6.94
C CYS A 165 2.48 -6.61 5.77
N MET A 166 1.91 -7.79 5.63
CA MET A 166 0.94 -8.09 4.58
C MET A 166 -0.32 -7.22 4.72
N ASP A 167 -0.82 -7.06 5.94
CA ASP A 167 -1.98 -6.22 6.21
C ASP A 167 -1.64 -4.73 6.05
N ALA A 168 -0.45 -4.29 6.51
CA ALA A 168 0.02 -2.94 6.27
C ALA A 168 0.10 -2.61 4.77
N ASP A 169 0.66 -3.49 3.93
CA ASP A 169 0.77 -3.35 2.47
C ASP A 169 -0.62 -3.27 1.81
N ALA A 170 -1.53 -4.20 2.18
CA ALA A 170 -2.92 -4.20 1.72
C ALA A 170 -3.65 -2.89 2.07
N LEU A 171 -3.56 -2.45 3.33
CA LEU A 171 -4.24 -1.26 3.83
C LEU A 171 -3.66 0.03 3.22
N ALA A 172 -2.34 0.10 3.00
CA ALA A 172 -1.71 1.23 2.32
C ALA A 172 -2.21 1.37 0.88
N THR A 173 -2.29 0.25 0.14
CA THR A 173 -2.82 0.22 -1.23
C THR A 173 -4.32 0.58 -1.26
N ALA A 174 -5.12 0.04 -0.32
CA ALA A 174 -6.54 0.36 -0.22
C ALA A 174 -6.76 1.85 0.07
N ALA A 175 -6.06 2.41 1.06
CA ALA A 175 -6.14 3.83 1.42
C ALA A 175 -5.70 4.72 0.24
N MET A 176 -4.62 4.35 -0.46
CA MET A 176 -4.17 5.04 -1.67
C MET A 176 -5.24 5.05 -2.77
N SER A 177 -6.01 3.98 -2.92
CA SER A 177 -7.09 3.91 -3.90
C SER A 177 -8.33 4.72 -3.53
N MET A 178 -8.51 5.04 -2.25
CA MET A 178 -9.67 5.79 -1.72
C MET A 178 -9.52 7.31 -1.83
N GLY A 179 -8.30 7.82 -1.83
CA GLY A 179 -7.97 9.23 -1.65
C GLY A 179 -8.06 9.68 -0.18
N GLU A 180 -7.51 10.84 0.13
CA GLU A 180 -7.22 11.34 1.49
C GLU A 180 -8.43 11.38 2.41
N THR A 181 -9.55 11.94 1.94
CA THR A 181 -10.76 12.11 2.78
C THR A 181 -11.37 10.78 3.20
N LYS A 182 -11.49 9.84 2.25
CA LYS A 182 -12.06 8.51 2.55
C LYS A 182 -11.08 7.65 3.33
N ALA A 183 -9.78 7.77 3.07
CA ALA A 183 -8.74 7.06 3.80
C ALA A 183 -8.69 7.49 5.28
N LEU A 184 -8.81 8.80 5.58
CA LEU A 184 -8.90 9.28 6.97
C LEU A 184 -10.14 8.72 7.68
N LYS A 185 -11.30 8.79 7.03
CA LYS A 185 -12.52 8.23 7.60
C LYS A 185 -12.37 6.72 7.84
N PHE A 186 -11.85 5.99 6.87
CA PHE A 186 -11.61 4.55 6.98
C PHE A 186 -10.64 4.23 8.14
N ALA A 187 -9.59 5.04 8.31
CA ALA A 187 -8.66 4.88 9.41
C ALA A 187 -9.33 5.11 10.77
N ALA A 188 -10.17 6.13 10.90
CA ALA A 188 -10.91 6.40 12.13
C ALA A 188 -11.91 5.28 12.46
N ASP A 189 -12.71 4.85 11.46
CA ASP A 189 -13.74 3.82 11.63
C ASP A 189 -13.13 2.45 12.02
N ASN A 190 -11.88 2.17 11.62
CA ASN A 190 -11.19 0.88 11.83
C ASN A 190 -9.98 0.99 12.79
N ASN A 191 -9.77 2.12 13.43
CA ASN A 191 -8.62 2.36 14.32
C ASN A 191 -7.27 2.01 13.69
N LEU A 192 -7.04 2.50 12.46
CA LEU A 192 -5.80 2.23 11.70
C LEU A 192 -4.76 3.34 11.94
N ALA A 193 -3.49 2.97 11.91
CA ALA A 193 -2.38 3.90 12.03
C ALA A 193 -1.86 4.28 10.63
N LEU A 194 -2.27 5.46 10.13
CA LEU A 194 -1.92 5.98 8.82
C LEU A 194 -1.19 7.32 8.91
N VAL A 195 -0.14 7.47 8.10
CA VAL A 195 0.49 8.75 7.75
C VAL A 195 0.30 8.96 6.26
N MET A 196 -0.20 10.11 5.86
CA MET A 196 -0.47 10.44 4.46
C MET A 196 0.19 11.76 4.08
N PHE A 197 0.75 11.80 2.86
CA PHE A 197 1.22 13.02 2.24
C PHE A 197 0.30 13.39 1.07
N VAL A 198 -0.24 14.61 1.10
CA VAL A 198 -1.16 15.14 0.11
C VAL A 198 -0.50 16.32 -0.59
N ARG A 199 -0.54 16.37 -1.92
CA ARG A 199 -0.05 17.52 -2.71
C ARG A 199 -1.05 18.65 -2.62
N GLU A 200 -0.56 19.84 -2.28
CA GLU A 200 -1.32 21.08 -2.36
C GLU A 200 -1.18 21.70 -3.76
N GLU A 201 -1.99 22.69 -4.07
CA GLU A 201 -1.99 23.38 -5.38
C GLU A 201 -0.66 24.10 -5.68
N ASP A 202 0.05 24.56 -4.65
CA ASP A 202 1.36 25.20 -4.76
C ASP A 202 2.53 24.21 -4.91
N GLY A 203 2.23 22.90 -4.96
CA GLY A 203 3.22 21.83 -5.03
C GLY A 203 3.81 21.40 -3.70
N SER A 204 3.45 22.04 -2.60
CA SER A 204 3.85 21.62 -1.25
C SER A 204 3.18 20.30 -0.83
N LEU A 205 3.69 19.70 0.24
CA LEU A 205 3.13 18.47 0.81
C LEU A 205 2.52 18.76 2.17
N LYS A 206 1.22 18.56 2.27
CA LYS A 206 0.51 18.51 3.54
C LYS A 206 0.55 17.11 4.12
N THR A 207 0.84 17.02 5.42
CA THR A 207 0.82 15.75 6.15
C THR A 207 -0.50 15.58 6.88
N LEU A 208 -1.11 14.41 6.75
CA LEU A 208 -2.28 13.99 7.51
C LEU A 208 -1.93 12.73 8.29
N VAL A 209 -2.22 12.72 9.59
CA VAL A 209 -1.86 11.63 10.50
C VAL A 209 -3.11 11.19 11.24
N SER A 210 -3.40 9.88 11.27
CA SER A 210 -4.50 9.33 12.07
C SER A 210 -4.17 9.33 13.57
N ASP A 211 -5.17 9.30 14.42
CA ASP A 211 -4.99 9.35 15.88
C ASP A 211 -4.13 8.20 16.41
N LYS A 212 -4.25 7.00 15.83
CA LYS A 212 -3.41 5.85 16.21
C LYS A 212 -1.96 6.06 15.78
N ALA A 213 -1.72 6.63 14.60
CA ALA A 213 -0.37 6.89 14.10
C ALA A 213 0.33 7.97 14.93
N ARG A 214 -0.36 9.03 15.39
CA ARG A 214 0.22 10.04 16.27
C ARG A 214 0.84 9.42 17.52
N LYS A 215 0.14 8.48 18.15
CA LYS A 215 0.65 7.76 19.34
C LYS A 215 1.92 6.96 19.05
N ILE A 216 2.03 6.37 17.86
CA ILE A 216 3.23 5.62 17.42
C ILE A 216 4.40 6.57 17.17
N LEU A 217 4.11 7.77 16.62
CA LEU A 217 5.11 8.80 16.31
C LEU A 217 5.50 9.65 17.54
N GLY A 218 4.80 9.50 18.69
CA GLY A 218 5.07 10.25 19.90
C GLY A 218 4.53 11.68 19.87
N GLU A 219 3.48 11.94 19.08
CA GLU A 219 2.77 13.23 18.98
C GLU A 219 1.51 13.29 19.89
#